data_e2d6a95eacf2afc9e04fbed7d63d73ae
#
_entry.id   e2d6a95eacf2afc9e04fbed7d63d73ae
#
_cell.length_a   1.000
_cell.length_b   1.000
_cell.length_c   1.000
_cell.angle_alpha   90.00
_cell.angle_beta   90.00
_cell.angle_gamma   90.00
#
_symmetry.space_group_name_H-M   'P 1'
#
loop_
_entity.id
_entity.type
_entity.pdbx_description
1 polymer ?
#
loop_
_entity_poly.entity_id
_entity_poly.type
_entity_poly.pdbx_seq_one_letter_code
_entity_poly.pdbx_strand_id
1 'polypeptide(L)'
;MSVGHGDTELAMRKTLRARATIRAGWEKTSGIKARGYTNPLCGTPTETMAAPTIQGPTFQELIQRLNAYWAQQGCTLIQPLDLEVGAGTFHPATFLRALGPEPWNAAYVQPCRRPTDGRYGENPNRLQRYYQYQVAMKPSPDNIVELYFDSLKALGVDPLVHDLRLVEDNWESPTLGAWGLGWEVWLNGMEVTQFT
;
A
#
# COMPACT_ATOMS: atom_id res chain seq x y z
N MET A 1 15.44 -14.37 -38.74
CA MET A 1 16.14 -13.49 -37.80
C MET A 1 15.44 -13.62 -36.47
N SER A 2 16.05 -14.36 -35.57
CA SER A 2 15.50 -14.68 -34.26
C SER A 2 15.95 -13.56 -33.32
N VAL A 3 15.01 -12.72 -32.88
CA VAL A 3 15.26 -11.74 -31.83
C VAL A 3 15.19 -12.49 -30.51
N GLY A 4 16.31 -12.52 -29.80
CA GLY A 4 16.50 -13.37 -28.65
C GLY A 4 15.64 -12.94 -27.44
N HIS A 5 15.08 -13.93 -26.78
CA HIS A 5 14.30 -13.85 -25.54
C HIS A 5 15.05 -13.19 -24.36
N GLY A 6 16.36 -13.00 -24.47
CA GLY A 6 17.20 -12.39 -23.44
C GLY A 6 17.11 -10.85 -23.35
N ASP A 7 16.76 -10.17 -24.43
CA ASP A 7 16.74 -8.70 -24.48
C ASP A 7 15.49 -8.11 -23.83
N THR A 8 14.39 -8.86 -23.84
CA THR A 8 13.12 -8.44 -23.22
C THR A 8 13.21 -8.49 -21.68
N GLU A 9 13.88 -9.49 -21.14
CA GLU A 9 14.06 -9.64 -19.69
C GLU A 9 15.01 -8.59 -19.12
N LEU A 10 16.07 -8.24 -19.88
CA LEU A 10 17.00 -7.20 -19.48
C LEU A 10 16.39 -5.79 -19.60
N ALA A 11 15.54 -5.56 -20.59
CA ALA A 11 14.77 -4.32 -20.73
C ALA A 11 13.72 -4.19 -19.60
N MET A 12 13.09 -5.29 -19.24
CA MET A 12 12.13 -5.38 -18.12
C MET A 12 12.79 -5.03 -16.78
N ARG A 13 14.02 -5.50 -16.54
CA ARG A 13 14.80 -5.19 -15.33
C ARG A 13 15.27 -3.73 -15.27
N LYS A 14 15.46 -3.05 -16.39
CA LYS A 14 15.91 -1.65 -16.43
C LYS A 14 14.79 -0.62 -16.30
N THR A 15 13.53 -1.01 -16.51
CA THR A 15 12.40 -0.07 -16.52
C THR A 15 11.58 -0.09 -15.23
N LEU A 16 11.78 -1.08 -14.35
CA LEU A 16 11.16 -1.15 -13.03
C LEU A 16 11.76 -0.07 -12.12
N ARG A 17 11.37 1.18 -12.32
CA ARG A 17 11.43 2.19 -11.27
C ARG A 17 10.44 1.75 -10.22
N ALA A 18 10.95 1.02 -9.21
CA ALA A 18 10.11 0.42 -8.21
C ALA A 18 9.36 1.49 -7.43
N ARG A 19 8.11 1.60 -7.72
CA ARG A 19 7.14 2.32 -6.90
C ARG A 19 6.19 1.28 -6.37
N ALA A 20 6.42 0.81 -5.15
CA ALA A 20 5.48 -0.08 -4.49
C ALA A 20 4.49 0.75 -3.67
N THR A 21 3.23 0.68 -4.02
CA THR A 21 2.13 1.26 -3.25
C THR A 21 1.40 0.13 -2.55
N ILE A 22 1.47 0.07 -1.23
CA ILE A 22 0.72 -0.89 -0.44
C ILE A 22 -0.64 -0.26 -0.12
N ARG A 23 -1.71 -0.79 -0.71
CA ARG A 23 -3.07 -0.50 -0.31
C ARG A 23 -3.41 -1.30 0.95
N ALA A 24 -3.44 -0.66 2.10
CA ALA A 24 -4.08 -1.26 3.26
C ALA A 24 -5.60 -1.14 3.07
N GLY A 25 -6.24 -2.21 2.58
CA GLY A 25 -7.68 -2.36 2.60
C GLY A 25 -8.13 -2.47 4.06
N TRP A 26 -8.77 -1.45 4.57
CA TRP A 26 -9.25 -1.43 5.93
C TRP A 26 -10.64 -2.05 5.99
N GLU A 27 -10.74 -3.26 6.54
CA GLU A 27 -11.99 -3.74 7.06
C GLU A 27 -12.44 -2.86 8.24
N LYS A 28 -13.72 -2.51 8.22
CA LYS A 28 -14.38 -1.73 9.27
C LYS A 28 -14.14 -2.34 10.64
N THR A 29 -13.17 -1.85 11.36
CA THR A 29 -13.09 -1.96 12.81
C THR A 29 -12.93 -0.58 13.41
N SER A 30 -13.89 0.30 13.10
CA SER A 30 -14.06 1.52 13.87
C SER A 30 -14.72 1.17 15.21
N GLY A 31 -13.96 0.56 16.09
CA GLY A 31 -14.27 0.52 17.51
C GLY A 31 -14.00 1.87 18.17
N ILE A 32 -14.59 2.94 17.66
CA ILE A 32 -14.70 4.19 18.42
C ILE A 32 -15.74 3.90 19.49
N LYS A 33 -15.27 3.57 20.69
CA LYS A 33 -16.11 3.64 21.89
C LYS A 33 -16.55 5.10 22.07
N ALA A 34 -17.74 5.42 21.58
CA ALA A 34 -18.46 6.57 22.09
C ALA A 34 -18.52 6.40 23.61
N ARG A 35 -17.99 7.37 24.38
CA ARG A 35 -18.20 7.41 25.83
C ARG A 35 -19.70 7.50 26.04
N GLY A 36 -20.28 6.39 26.48
CA GLY A 36 -21.71 6.32 26.80
C GLY A 36 -22.00 7.28 27.95
N TYR A 37 -22.94 8.16 27.72
CA TYR A 37 -23.67 8.84 28.74
C TYR A 37 -24.44 7.77 29.53
N THR A 38 -24.05 7.46 30.74
CA THR A 38 -24.78 6.54 31.62
C THR A 38 -25.97 7.26 32.20
N ASN A 39 -27.15 6.91 31.73
CA ASN A 39 -28.41 7.29 32.38
C ASN A 39 -28.60 6.39 33.61
N PRO A 40 -28.75 6.92 34.85
CA PRO A 40 -28.72 6.11 36.06
C PRO A 40 -30.03 5.38 36.43
N LEU A 41 -30.97 5.24 35.49
CA LEU A 41 -32.26 4.64 35.74
C LEU A 41 -32.60 3.50 34.78
N CYS A 42 -31.86 2.41 34.77
CA CYS A 42 -32.42 1.10 34.41
C CYS A 42 -31.39 0.00 34.71
N GLY A 43 -31.78 -0.85 35.62
CA GLY A 43 -30.94 -1.96 36.07
C GLY A 43 -30.90 -3.14 35.11
N THR A 44 -29.95 -3.91 35.33
CA THR A 44 -29.48 -5.27 35.06
C THR A 44 -28.18 -5.29 34.25
N PRO A 45 -27.14 -5.96 34.76
CA PRO A 45 -25.91 -6.10 34.00
C PRO A 45 -26.15 -7.10 32.87
N THR A 46 -26.30 -6.58 31.67
CA THR A 46 -26.22 -7.40 30.47
C THR A 46 -24.76 -7.87 30.36
N GLU A 47 -24.54 -9.17 30.34
CA GLU A 47 -23.24 -9.77 30.05
C GLU A 47 -22.64 -9.08 28.85
N THR A 48 -21.56 -8.37 29.10
CA THR A 48 -20.79 -7.73 28.02
C THR A 48 -20.15 -8.87 27.25
N MET A 49 -20.73 -9.23 26.12
CA MET A 49 -20.06 -10.12 25.17
C MET A 49 -18.68 -9.53 24.88
N ALA A 50 -17.64 -10.26 25.22
CA ALA A 50 -16.27 -9.88 24.90
C ALA A 50 -16.21 -9.65 23.40
N ALA A 51 -15.78 -8.47 22.98
CA ALA A 51 -15.56 -8.18 21.56
C ALA A 51 -14.62 -9.25 21.00
N PRO A 52 -14.87 -9.76 19.79
CA PRO A 52 -14.00 -10.76 19.17
C PRO A 52 -12.57 -10.22 19.16
N THR A 53 -11.65 -11.01 19.70
CA THR A 53 -10.23 -10.67 19.72
C THR A 53 -9.76 -10.72 18.26
N ILE A 54 -9.55 -9.57 17.64
CA ILE A 54 -9.01 -9.49 16.29
C ILE A 54 -7.55 -9.96 16.39
N GLN A 55 -7.27 -11.12 15.84
CA GLN A 55 -5.91 -11.66 15.75
C GLN A 55 -5.20 -11.04 14.53
N GLY A 56 -4.66 -9.87 14.70
CA GLY A 56 -3.90 -9.20 13.64
C GLY A 56 -3.29 -7.90 14.14
N PRO A 57 -2.32 -7.34 13.42
CA PRO A 57 -1.74 -6.07 13.79
C PRO A 57 -2.78 -4.95 13.65
N THR A 58 -2.72 -4.00 14.57
CA THR A 58 -3.48 -2.76 14.45
C THR A 58 -2.96 -1.92 13.26
N PHE A 59 -3.78 -1.00 12.77
CA PHE A 59 -3.35 -0.08 11.69
C PHE A 59 -2.03 0.65 12.04
N GLN A 60 -1.89 1.06 13.29
CA GLN A 60 -0.68 1.74 13.77
C GLN A 60 0.54 0.81 13.77
N GLU A 61 0.36 -0.43 14.19
CA GLU A 61 1.42 -1.44 14.15
C GLU A 61 1.83 -1.80 12.71
N LEU A 62 0.89 -1.83 11.77
CA LEU A 62 1.21 -2.01 10.35
C LEU A 62 2.18 -0.93 9.87
N ILE A 63 1.88 0.33 10.15
CA ILE A 63 2.74 1.46 9.77
C ILE A 63 4.11 1.34 10.45
N GLN A 64 4.15 1.02 11.73
CA GLN A 64 5.40 0.90 12.48
C GLN A 64 6.28 -0.24 11.95
N ARG A 65 5.70 -1.40 11.66
CA ARG A 65 6.42 -2.54 11.10
C ARG A 65 6.97 -2.23 9.71
N LEU A 66 6.19 -1.59 8.84
CA LEU A 66 6.65 -1.17 7.53
C LEU A 66 7.77 -0.12 7.63
N ASN A 67 7.62 0.85 8.51
CA ASN A 67 8.67 1.84 8.76
C ASN A 67 9.98 1.19 9.22
N ALA A 68 9.89 0.27 10.18
CA ALA A 68 11.07 -0.44 10.69
C ALA A 68 11.74 -1.27 9.58
N TYR A 69 10.96 -2.00 8.80
CA TYR A 69 11.46 -2.81 7.70
C TYR A 69 12.15 -1.97 6.62
N TRP A 70 11.46 -0.95 6.07
CA TRP A 70 12.00 -0.16 4.98
C TRP A 70 13.14 0.76 5.39
N ALA A 71 13.19 1.19 6.66
CA ALA A 71 14.37 1.87 7.21
C ALA A 71 15.61 0.96 7.19
N GLN A 72 15.47 -0.33 7.51
CA GLN A 72 16.57 -1.31 7.44
C GLN A 72 17.02 -1.56 6.00
N GLN A 73 16.14 -1.37 5.01
CA GLN A 73 16.49 -1.43 3.59
C GLN A 73 17.11 -0.11 3.05
N GLY A 74 17.43 0.83 3.93
CA GLY A 74 18.07 2.10 3.55
C GLY A 74 17.12 3.18 3.04
N CYS A 75 15.82 3.02 3.25
CA CYS A 75 14.85 4.06 2.91
C CYS A 75 14.83 5.16 3.97
N THR A 76 14.86 6.41 3.52
CA THR A 76 14.55 7.57 4.36
C THR A 76 13.06 7.60 4.69
N LEU A 77 12.74 7.57 5.97
CA LEU A 77 11.33 7.71 6.41
C LEU A 77 10.90 9.17 6.33
N ILE A 78 9.91 9.41 5.48
CA ILE A 78 9.34 10.76 5.30
C ILE A 78 8.09 10.88 6.17
N GLN A 79 7.94 12.01 6.85
CA GLN A 79 6.74 12.28 7.65
C GLN A 79 5.53 12.45 6.74
N PRO A 80 4.36 11.91 7.12
CA PRO A 80 3.14 12.07 6.36
C PRO A 80 2.80 13.54 6.13
N LEU A 81 2.43 13.87 4.89
CA LEU A 81 1.93 15.18 4.50
C LEU A 81 0.56 14.99 3.86
N ASP A 82 -0.46 15.61 4.44
CA ASP A 82 -1.83 15.54 3.94
C ASP A 82 -2.00 16.46 2.73
N LEU A 83 -1.97 15.88 1.55
CA LEU A 83 -2.17 16.55 0.26
C LEU A 83 -3.46 16.06 -0.38
N GLU A 84 -4.09 16.90 -1.20
CA GLU A 84 -5.26 16.52 -2.01
C GLU A 84 -4.85 15.70 -3.24
N VAL A 85 -4.37 14.49 -3.00
CA VAL A 85 -3.86 13.61 -4.06
C VAL A 85 -4.55 12.25 -4.02
N GLY A 86 -4.66 11.62 -5.18
CA GLY A 86 -5.27 10.29 -5.33
C GLY A 86 -4.28 9.13 -5.19
N ALA A 87 -2.98 9.40 -5.12
CA ALA A 87 -1.95 8.37 -5.01
C ALA A 87 -0.70 8.88 -4.30
N GLY A 88 0.02 7.98 -3.65
CA GLY A 88 1.29 8.27 -2.99
C GLY A 88 2.37 8.79 -3.94
N THR A 89 2.30 8.42 -5.22
CA THR A 89 3.24 8.87 -6.25
C THR A 89 3.19 10.37 -6.51
N PHE A 90 2.13 11.06 -6.14
CA PHE A 90 2.02 12.51 -6.28
C PHE A 90 2.66 13.30 -5.13
N HIS A 91 3.09 12.62 -4.08
CA HIS A 91 3.85 13.26 -3.01
C HIS A 91 5.21 13.76 -3.54
N PRO A 92 5.66 14.97 -3.15
CA PRO A 92 6.95 15.53 -3.61
C PRO A 92 8.15 14.60 -3.41
N ALA A 93 8.17 13.81 -2.34
CA ALA A 93 9.22 12.84 -2.07
C ALA A 93 9.33 11.75 -3.15
N THR A 94 8.28 11.48 -3.93
CA THR A 94 8.34 10.61 -5.10
C THR A 94 8.36 11.43 -6.38
N PHE A 95 7.37 12.28 -6.61
CA PHE A 95 7.20 13.00 -7.88
C PHE A 95 8.43 13.84 -8.25
N LEU A 96 8.88 14.70 -7.34
CA LEU A 96 10.02 15.60 -7.62
C LEU A 96 11.36 14.89 -7.43
N ARG A 97 11.51 14.08 -6.38
CA ARG A 97 12.78 13.42 -6.07
C ARG A 97 13.10 12.24 -6.99
N ALA A 98 12.12 11.70 -7.72
CA ALA A 98 12.37 10.70 -8.74
C ALA A 98 13.01 11.27 -10.01
N LEU A 99 12.94 12.58 -10.22
CA LEU A 99 13.58 13.27 -11.33
C LEU A 99 15.09 13.40 -11.09
N GLY A 100 15.83 13.55 -12.20
CA GLY A 100 17.28 13.75 -12.15
C GLY A 100 18.08 12.45 -11.92
N PRO A 101 19.41 12.53 -11.83
CA PRO A 101 20.30 11.36 -11.78
C PRO A 101 20.55 10.85 -10.35
N GLU A 102 20.25 11.63 -9.31
CA GLU A 102 20.64 11.33 -7.94
C GLU A 102 19.88 10.11 -7.38
N PRO A 103 20.58 9.19 -6.67
CA PRO A 103 19.92 8.10 -5.93
C PRO A 103 18.97 8.64 -4.87
N TRP A 104 17.85 7.94 -4.71
CA TRP A 104 16.85 8.31 -3.72
C TRP A 104 16.03 7.11 -3.26
N ASN A 105 16.06 6.82 -1.96
CA ASN A 105 15.22 5.79 -1.34
C ASN A 105 14.38 6.42 -0.25
N ALA A 106 13.07 6.27 -0.35
CA ALA A 106 12.12 6.85 0.59
C ALA A 106 10.95 5.92 0.85
N ALA A 107 10.42 5.97 2.07
CA ALA A 107 9.21 5.27 2.47
C ALA A 107 8.36 6.20 3.34
N TYR A 108 7.06 6.23 3.10
CA TYR A 108 6.13 7.11 3.82
C TYR A 108 4.67 6.69 3.65
N VAL A 109 3.85 7.16 4.56
CA VAL A 109 2.39 7.03 4.48
C VAL A 109 1.83 8.26 3.75
N GLN A 110 1.01 8.03 2.72
CA GLN A 110 0.28 9.07 2.02
C GLN A 110 -1.21 8.92 2.22
N PRO A 111 -1.89 9.86 2.88
CA PRO A 111 -3.33 9.98 2.82
C PRO A 111 -3.79 10.28 1.40
N CYS A 112 -4.68 9.47 0.86
CA CYS A 112 -5.19 9.59 -0.50
C CYS A 112 -6.68 9.83 -0.51
N ARG A 113 -7.15 10.60 -1.49
CA ARG A 113 -8.56 10.92 -1.70
C ARG A 113 -8.99 10.50 -3.10
N ARG A 114 -10.04 9.69 -3.15
CA ARG A 114 -10.70 9.26 -4.40
C ARG A 114 -12.22 9.38 -4.22
N PRO A 115 -12.77 10.58 -4.38
CA PRO A 115 -14.20 10.83 -4.07
C PRO A 115 -15.17 9.90 -4.79
N THR A 116 -14.87 9.54 -6.04
CA THR A 116 -15.69 8.63 -6.84
C THR A 116 -15.72 7.20 -6.34
N ASP A 117 -14.74 6.78 -5.54
CA ASP A 117 -14.68 5.41 -5.00
C ASP A 117 -15.71 5.14 -3.89
N GLY A 118 -16.36 6.18 -3.40
CA GLY A 118 -17.42 6.04 -2.39
C GLY A 118 -18.61 5.22 -2.84
N ARG A 119 -18.99 5.33 -4.12
CA ARG A 119 -20.03 4.52 -4.79
C ARG A 119 -21.23 4.17 -3.90
N TYR A 120 -21.69 5.16 -3.11
CA TYR A 120 -22.80 5.00 -2.14
C TYR A 120 -22.58 3.86 -1.10
N GLY A 121 -21.34 3.41 -0.91
CA GLY A 121 -21.01 2.32 0.00
C GLY A 121 -21.28 0.91 -0.55
N GLU A 122 -21.55 0.77 -1.81
CA GLU A 122 -21.84 -0.53 -2.47
C GLU A 122 -20.62 -1.45 -2.56
N ASN A 123 -19.42 -0.87 -2.59
CA ASN A 123 -18.19 -1.65 -2.60
C ASN A 123 -17.47 -1.52 -1.24
N PRO A 124 -17.44 -2.57 -0.40
CA PRO A 124 -16.84 -2.52 0.93
C PRO A 124 -15.32 -2.32 0.90
N ASN A 125 -14.67 -2.64 -0.21
CA ASN A 125 -13.21 -2.58 -0.36
C ASN A 125 -12.72 -1.23 -0.91
N ARG A 126 -13.63 -0.29 -1.21
CA ARG A 126 -13.30 1.03 -1.75
C ARG A 126 -13.83 2.14 -0.85
N LEU A 127 -12.91 3.04 -0.46
CA LEU A 127 -13.20 4.20 0.38
C LEU A 127 -12.81 5.47 -0.34
N GLN A 128 -13.55 6.55 -0.09
CA GLN A 128 -13.25 7.89 -0.63
C GLN A 128 -11.93 8.44 -0.09
N ARG A 129 -11.54 8.03 1.12
CA ARG A 129 -10.28 8.36 1.76
C ARG A 129 -9.63 7.08 2.29
N TYR A 130 -8.36 6.89 1.98
CA TYR A 130 -7.57 5.74 2.42
C TYR A 130 -6.09 6.13 2.51
N TYR A 131 -5.27 5.24 3.03
CA TYR A 131 -3.85 5.46 3.16
C TYR A 131 -3.09 4.51 2.22
N GLN A 132 -2.07 5.05 1.56
CA GLN A 132 -1.07 4.27 0.85
C GLN A 132 0.24 4.32 1.60
N TYR A 133 0.89 3.18 1.78
CA TYR A 133 2.29 3.14 2.18
C TYR A 133 3.13 3.14 0.91
N GLN A 134 3.76 4.28 0.63
CA GLN A 134 4.55 4.48 -0.59
C GLN A 134 6.01 4.18 -0.32
N VAL A 135 6.62 3.39 -1.20
CA VAL A 135 8.07 3.20 -1.27
C VAL A 135 8.55 3.65 -2.63
N ALA A 136 9.64 4.39 -2.67
CA ALA A 136 10.31 4.80 -3.90
C ALA A 136 11.79 4.48 -3.75
N MET A 137 12.34 3.68 -4.65
CA MET A 137 13.75 3.31 -4.67
C MET A 137 14.36 3.66 -6.03
N LYS A 138 15.44 4.39 -6.01
CA LYS A 138 16.15 4.87 -7.18
C LYS A 138 17.68 4.82 -6.93
N PRO A 139 18.42 4.03 -7.72
CA PRO A 139 17.92 3.12 -8.76
C PRO A 139 17.05 2.00 -8.19
N SER A 140 16.26 1.37 -9.06
CA SER A 140 15.51 0.19 -8.67
C SER A 140 16.47 -0.95 -8.34
N PRO A 141 16.40 -1.59 -7.16
CA PRO A 141 17.18 -2.78 -6.88
C PRO A 141 16.65 -3.98 -7.69
N ASP A 142 17.55 -4.87 -8.10
CA ASP A 142 17.17 -6.05 -8.88
C ASP A 142 16.22 -7.00 -8.13
N ASN A 143 16.31 -7.01 -6.80
CA ASN A 143 15.52 -7.87 -5.90
C ASN A 143 14.32 -7.15 -5.26
N ILE A 144 13.74 -6.16 -5.94
CA ILE A 144 12.64 -5.35 -5.37
C ILE A 144 11.41 -6.20 -5.02
N VAL A 145 11.13 -7.24 -5.80
CA VAL A 145 9.99 -8.13 -5.57
C VAL A 145 10.19 -8.94 -4.29
N GLU A 146 11.38 -9.45 -4.08
CA GLU A 146 11.76 -10.17 -2.85
C GLU A 146 11.69 -9.25 -1.63
N LEU A 147 12.22 -8.04 -1.74
CA LEU A 147 12.12 -7.02 -0.67
C LEU A 147 10.66 -6.73 -0.32
N TYR A 148 9.81 -6.63 -1.33
CA TYR A 148 8.39 -6.42 -1.09
C TYR A 148 7.75 -7.61 -0.35
N PHE A 149 7.98 -8.85 -0.83
CA PHE A 149 7.43 -10.03 -0.15
C PHE A 149 7.95 -10.19 1.27
N ASP A 150 9.19 -9.83 1.52
CA ASP A 150 9.73 -9.82 2.88
C ASP A 150 9.07 -8.73 3.75
N SER A 151 8.67 -7.60 3.16
CA SER A 151 7.88 -6.59 3.88
C SER A 151 6.51 -7.15 4.30
N LEU A 152 5.86 -7.97 3.47
CA LEU A 152 4.61 -8.64 3.83
C LEU A 152 4.82 -9.66 4.96
N LYS A 153 5.91 -10.42 4.93
CA LYS A 153 6.28 -11.34 6.04
C LYS A 153 6.50 -10.56 7.34
N ALA A 154 7.13 -9.39 7.27
CA ALA A 154 7.31 -8.51 8.44
C ALA A 154 5.97 -8.03 9.03
N LEU A 155 4.92 -7.95 8.21
CA LEU A 155 3.55 -7.68 8.67
C LEU A 155 2.87 -8.91 9.29
N GLY A 156 3.42 -10.10 9.10
CA GLY A 156 2.84 -11.37 9.55
C GLY A 156 2.05 -12.11 8.47
N VAL A 157 2.16 -11.70 7.21
CA VAL A 157 1.57 -12.43 6.08
C VAL A 157 2.49 -13.59 5.69
N ASP A 158 2.03 -14.82 5.89
CA ASP A 158 2.76 -16.01 5.51
C ASP A 158 2.40 -16.41 4.07
N PRO A 159 3.36 -16.40 3.12
CA PRO A 159 3.11 -16.80 1.74
C PRO A 159 2.72 -18.28 1.57
N LEU A 160 2.95 -19.13 2.57
CA LEU A 160 2.52 -20.52 2.55
C LEU A 160 1.05 -20.70 2.91
N VAL A 161 0.46 -19.71 3.57
CA VAL A 161 -0.95 -19.71 4.00
C VAL A 161 -1.81 -18.85 3.08
N HIS A 162 -1.24 -17.78 2.55
CA HIS A 162 -1.94 -16.79 1.74
C HIS A 162 -1.57 -16.92 0.26
N ASP A 163 -2.57 -16.78 -0.60
CA ASP A 163 -2.38 -16.75 -2.06
C ASP A 163 -1.83 -15.37 -2.46
N LEU A 164 -0.57 -15.34 -2.90
CA LEU A 164 0.09 -14.15 -3.42
C LEU A 164 0.33 -14.33 -4.92
N ARG A 165 -0.19 -13.41 -5.72
CA ARG A 165 -0.05 -13.43 -7.18
C ARG A 165 0.46 -12.11 -7.70
N LEU A 166 1.32 -12.19 -8.72
CA LEU A 166 1.68 -11.06 -9.56
C LEU A 166 0.77 -11.07 -10.79
N VAL A 167 0.07 -9.98 -11.02
CA VAL A 167 -0.84 -9.79 -12.14
C VAL A 167 -0.36 -8.61 -12.97
N GLU A 168 -0.24 -8.78 -14.27
CA GLU A 168 0.16 -7.69 -15.17
C GLU A 168 -0.91 -6.60 -15.16
N ASP A 169 -0.48 -5.36 -14.96
CA ASP A 169 -1.33 -4.17 -15.01
C ASP A 169 -0.66 -3.08 -15.84
N ASN A 170 -1.11 -2.95 -17.08
CA ASN A 170 -0.67 -1.90 -17.99
C ASN A 170 -1.59 -0.70 -17.81
N TRP A 171 -1.01 0.40 -17.30
CA TRP A 171 -1.79 1.61 -17.07
C TRP A 171 -1.52 2.67 -18.14
N GLU A 172 -2.52 3.47 -18.40
CA GLU A 172 -2.40 4.65 -19.26
C GLU A 172 -3.19 5.84 -18.71
N SER A 173 -2.72 7.03 -19.03
CA SER A 173 -3.41 8.28 -18.79
C SER A 173 -3.46 9.06 -20.11
N PRO A 174 -4.52 8.92 -20.90
CA PRO A 174 -4.62 9.60 -22.21
C PRO A 174 -4.53 11.11 -22.10
N THR A 175 -5.05 11.69 -21.00
CA THR A 175 -4.98 13.14 -20.74
C THR A 175 -3.56 13.66 -20.64
N LEU A 176 -2.66 12.86 -20.08
CA LEU A 176 -1.24 13.20 -19.90
C LEU A 176 -0.36 12.63 -21.02
N GLY A 177 -0.92 11.82 -21.92
CA GLY A 177 -0.16 11.07 -22.91
C GLY A 177 0.84 10.09 -22.27
N ALA A 178 0.57 9.65 -21.05
CA ALA A 178 1.45 8.76 -20.28
C ALA A 178 0.90 7.35 -20.26
N TRP A 179 1.80 6.38 -20.36
CA TRP A 179 1.50 4.96 -20.21
C TRP A 179 2.68 4.23 -19.56
N GLY A 180 2.42 3.06 -19.02
CA GLY A 180 3.46 2.24 -18.40
C GLY A 180 3.04 0.81 -18.24
N LEU A 181 4.03 -0.06 -18.17
CA LEU A 181 3.88 -1.45 -17.75
C LEU A 181 3.97 -1.50 -16.23
N GLY A 182 3.12 -2.28 -15.60
CA GLY A 182 3.09 -2.44 -14.17
C GLY A 182 2.72 -3.86 -13.76
N TRP A 183 2.88 -4.13 -12.48
CA TRP A 183 2.47 -5.37 -11.87
C TRP A 183 1.68 -5.07 -10.60
N GLU A 184 0.52 -5.68 -10.49
CA GLU A 184 -0.23 -5.73 -9.24
C GLU A 184 0.21 -6.95 -8.42
N VAL A 185 0.21 -6.79 -7.10
CA VAL A 185 0.26 -7.92 -6.18
C VAL A 185 -1.12 -8.13 -5.61
N TRP A 186 -1.65 -9.32 -5.83
CA TRP A 186 -2.92 -9.74 -5.29
C TRP A 186 -2.70 -10.66 -4.09
N LEU A 187 -3.37 -10.36 -3.00
CA LEU A 187 -3.39 -11.16 -1.79
C LEU A 187 -4.79 -11.72 -1.60
N ASN A 188 -4.94 -13.04 -1.64
CA ASN A 188 -6.22 -13.72 -1.52
C ASN A 188 -7.31 -13.17 -2.47
N GLY A 189 -6.92 -12.83 -3.69
CA GLY A 189 -7.85 -12.33 -4.71
C GLY A 189 -8.14 -10.83 -4.66
N MET A 190 -7.42 -10.05 -3.84
CA MET A 190 -7.57 -8.59 -3.77
C MET A 190 -6.23 -7.91 -4.03
N GLU A 191 -6.23 -6.89 -4.89
CA GLU A 191 -5.06 -6.03 -5.13
C GLU A 191 -4.65 -5.33 -3.83
N VAL A 192 -3.40 -5.51 -3.42
CA VAL A 192 -2.82 -4.88 -2.24
C VAL A 192 -1.66 -3.95 -2.57
N THR A 193 -1.05 -4.09 -3.74
CA THR A 193 0.11 -3.30 -4.15
C THR A 193 0.18 -3.20 -5.66
N GLN A 194 0.79 -2.11 -6.13
CA GLN A 194 1.12 -1.91 -7.53
C GLN A 194 2.59 -1.51 -7.65
N PHE A 195 3.32 -2.22 -8.48
CA PHE A 195 4.66 -1.82 -8.97
C PHE A 195 4.50 -0.99 -10.23
N THR A 196 5.03 0.21 -10.24
CA THR A 196 4.99 1.13 -11.40
C THR A 196 6.34 1.74 -11.68
#